data_5a54df5e5f75819e69ce389bf04cc3a4
#
_entry.id   5a54df5e5f75819e69ce389bf04cc3a4
#
_cell.length_a   1.000
_cell.length_b   1.000
_cell.length_c   1.000
_cell.angle_alpha   90.00
_cell.angle_beta   90.00
_cell.angle_gamma   90.00
#
_symmetry.space_group_name_H-M   'P 1'
#
loop_
_entity.id
_entity.type
_entity.pdbx_description
1 polymer ?
#
loop_
_entity_poly.entity_id
_entity_poly.type
_entity_poly.pdbx_seq_one_letter_code
_entity_poly.pdbx_strand_id
1 'polypeptide(L)'
;ASRKITEAAAWAASLKGTPDAPKTVEGGKSKFAGPEIYGKTLGIIGLGAIGGKIANAAVALGMKVIGYDPYLSVNAALHLDPAVTITTDVNDIYKASDYISIHVPYTPDTKNTIDAEQIAMMKDGVRLINLARGELINSAAVIKAIGEGKVAKYVTDFADDVVLGEEN
;
A
#
# COMPACT_ATOMS: atom_id res chain seq x y z
N ALA A 1 0.59 6.52 1.98
CA ALA A 1 -0.58 5.87 1.37
C ALA A 1 -1.92 6.31 1.99
N SER A 2 -2.01 6.56 3.31
CA SER A 2 -3.29 6.97 3.93
C SER A 2 -3.53 8.47 3.98
N ARG A 3 -2.49 9.30 3.93
CA ARG A 3 -2.56 10.77 4.01
C ARG A 3 -2.04 11.42 2.74
N LYS A 4 -2.59 12.60 2.39
CA LYS A 4 -2.17 13.43 1.24
C LYS A 4 -1.10 14.44 1.66
N ILE A 5 0.07 13.97 2.10
CA ILE A 5 1.10 14.81 2.72
C ILE A 5 1.75 15.73 1.69
N THR A 6 2.08 15.22 0.51
CA THR A 6 2.73 15.99 -0.56
C THR A 6 1.83 17.09 -1.08
N GLU A 7 0.58 16.78 -1.34
CA GLU A 7 -0.43 17.73 -1.81
C GLU A 7 -0.72 18.79 -0.73
N ALA A 8 -0.78 18.38 0.54
CA ALA A 8 -0.96 19.31 1.66
C ALA A 8 0.22 20.29 1.81
N ALA A 9 1.46 19.78 1.65
CA ALA A 9 2.66 20.59 1.72
C ALA A 9 2.72 21.60 0.57
N ALA A 10 2.44 21.17 -0.67
CA ALA A 10 2.39 22.04 -1.84
C ALA A 10 1.32 23.14 -1.69
N TRP A 11 0.12 22.75 -1.24
CA TRP A 11 -0.95 23.70 -0.97
C TRP A 11 -0.57 24.71 0.12
N ALA A 12 -0.02 24.26 1.24
CA ALA A 12 0.41 25.17 2.31
C ALA A 12 1.50 26.15 1.83
N ALA A 13 2.44 25.66 1.01
CA ALA A 13 3.47 26.52 0.42
C ALA A 13 2.89 27.60 -0.52
N SER A 14 1.83 27.28 -1.27
CA SER A 14 1.15 28.23 -2.16
C SER A 14 0.46 29.38 -1.43
N LEU A 15 0.19 29.23 -0.14
CA LEU A 15 -0.42 30.30 0.68
C LEU A 15 0.59 31.27 1.28
N LYS A 16 1.89 31.12 1.02
CA LYS A 16 2.93 32.00 1.51
C LYS A 16 2.69 33.43 1.00
N GLY A 17 2.60 34.37 1.94
CA GLY A 17 2.40 35.83 1.63
C GLY A 17 0.95 36.19 1.35
N THR A 18 -0.01 35.28 1.42
CA THR A 18 -1.43 35.63 1.33
C THR A 18 -1.95 36.19 2.66
N PRO A 19 -2.87 37.19 2.64
CA PRO A 19 -3.56 37.62 3.85
C PRO A 19 -4.30 36.46 4.51
N ASP A 20 -4.29 36.41 5.84
CA ASP A 20 -4.99 35.39 6.63
C ASP A 20 -4.59 33.92 6.31
N ALA A 21 -3.36 33.66 5.83
CA ALA A 21 -2.86 32.31 5.55
C ALA A 21 -3.13 31.30 6.67
N PRO A 22 -2.92 31.60 7.97
CA PRO A 22 -3.23 30.68 9.06
C PRO A 22 -4.70 30.27 9.11
N LYS A 23 -5.62 31.19 8.90
CA LYS A 23 -7.07 30.95 8.88
C LYS A 23 -7.47 30.08 7.68
N THR A 24 -6.88 30.34 6.52
CA THR A 24 -7.10 29.57 5.30
C THR A 24 -6.59 28.15 5.48
N VAL A 25 -5.41 27.95 6.08
CA VAL A 25 -4.87 26.63 6.39
C VAL A 25 -5.79 25.86 7.34
N GLU A 26 -6.23 26.49 8.43
CA GLU A 26 -7.13 25.86 9.40
C GLU A 26 -8.45 25.42 8.75
N GLY A 27 -9.05 26.25 7.92
CA GLY A 27 -10.31 25.94 7.22
C GLY A 27 -10.16 24.89 6.12
N GLY A 28 -8.97 24.75 5.51
CA GLY A 28 -8.73 23.88 4.36
C GLY A 28 -8.07 22.53 4.68
N LYS A 29 -7.49 22.34 5.86
CA LYS A 29 -6.72 21.16 6.24
C LYS A 29 -7.49 19.84 6.14
N SER A 30 -8.80 19.87 6.30
CA SER A 30 -9.67 18.69 6.22
C SER A 30 -9.66 18.02 4.83
N LYS A 31 -9.34 18.75 3.76
CA LYS A 31 -9.23 18.22 2.39
C LYS A 31 -8.10 17.18 2.25
N PHE A 32 -7.13 17.25 3.15
CA PHE A 32 -5.97 16.35 3.16
C PHE A 32 -6.07 15.25 4.22
N ALA A 33 -7.20 15.16 4.90
CA ALA A 33 -7.46 14.06 5.82
C ALA A 33 -7.50 12.72 5.05
N GLY A 34 -7.07 11.68 5.71
CA GLY A 34 -7.14 10.31 5.19
C GLY A 34 -7.62 9.35 6.27
N PRO A 35 -7.95 8.11 5.90
CA PRO A 35 -8.41 7.13 6.88
C PRO A 35 -7.31 6.77 7.88
N GLU A 36 -7.73 6.45 9.08
CA GLU A 36 -6.84 5.85 10.08
C GLU A 36 -6.41 4.45 9.63
N ILE A 37 -5.19 4.06 9.99
CA ILE A 37 -4.69 2.70 9.74
C ILE A 37 -5.06 1.74 10.86
N TYR A 38 -5.36 2.25 12.05
CA TYR A 38 -5.79 1.45 13.19
C TYR A 38 -7.02 0.60 12.83
N GLY A 39 -6.95 -0.69 13.15
CA GLY A 39 -8.02 -1.65 12.86
C GLY A 39 -8.16 -2.06 11.38
N LYS A 40 -7.40 -1.45 10.46
CA LYS A 40 -7.36 -1.85 9.05
C LYS A 40 -6.50 -3.10 8.85
N THR A 41 -6.75 -3.83 7.79
CA THR A 41 -5.99 -5.03 7.46
C THR A 41 -4.85 -4.70 6.48
N LEU A 42 -3.62 -5.04 6.86
CA LEU A 42 -2.46 -5.05 5.98
C LEU A 42 -2.20 -6.48 5.49
N GLY A 43 -2.28 -6.69 4.20
CA GLY A 43 -1.83 -7.90 3.53
C GLY A 43 -0.34 -7.78 3.14
N ILE A 44 0.43 -8.81 3.43
CA ILE A 44 1.86 -8.84 3.09
C ILE A 44 2.13 -10.06 2.22
N ILE A 45 2.69 -9.82 1.04
CA ILE A 45 3.16 -10.86 0.13
C ILE A 45 4.68 -10.94 0.25
N GLY A 46 5.18 -11.99 0.88
CA GLY A 46 6.58 -12.19 1.25
C GLY A 46 6.86 -11.78 2.70
N LEU A 47 7.07 -12.76 3.58
CA LEU A 47 7.37 -12.60 5.02
C LEU A 47 8.86 -12.80 5.35
N GLY A 48 9.73 -12.51 4.39
CA GLY A 48 11.19 -12.53 4.59
C GLY A 48 11.68 -11.42 5.52
N ALA A 49 12.98 -11.08 5.43
CA ALA A 49 13.65 -10.14 6.32
C ALA A 49 13.01 -8.73 6.36
N ILE A 50 12.41 -8.27 5.28
CA ILE A 50 11.74 -6.97 5.19
C ILE A 50 10.26 -7.11 5.56
N GLY A 51 9.53 -8.01 4.89
CA GLY A 51 8.09 -8.17 5.10
C GLY A 51 7.74 -8.55 6.54
N GLY A 52 8.53 -9.41 7.19
CA GLY A 52 8.33 -9.75 8.61
C GLY A 52 8.47 -8.55 9.55
N LYS A 53 9.46 -7.66 9.31
CA LYS A 53 9.61 -6.43 10.10
C LYS A 53 8.43 -5.47 9.91
N ILE A 54 7.93 -5.38 8.68
CA ILE A 54 6.76 -4.55 8.38
C ILE A 54 5.50 -5.14 9.03
N ALA A 55 5.35 -6.47 9.01
CA ALA A 55 4.26 -7.17 9.69
C ALA A 55 4.21 -6.80 11.18
N ASN A 56 5.33 -6.95 11.89
CA ASN A 56 5.43 -6.64 13.31
C ASN A 56 5.18 -5.14 13.60
N ALA A 57 5.74 -4.26 12.77
CA ALA A 57 5.50 -2.82 12.91
C ALA A 57 4.03 -2.45 12.70
N ALA A 58 3.35 -3.09 11.75
CA ALA A 58 1.93 -2.86 11.48
C ALA A 58 1.04 -3.34 12.65
N VAL A 59 1.36 -4.50 13.25
CA VAL A 59 0.69 -4.96 14.48
C VAL A 59 0.86 -3.93 15.60
N ALA A 60 2.08 -3.44 15.82
CA ALA A 60 2.36 -2.42 16.82
C ALA A 60 1.61 -1.10 16.58
N LEU A 61 1.28 -0.77 15.32
CA LEU A 61 0.45 0.36 14.93
C LEU A 61 -1.07 0.08 15.00
N GLY A 62 -1.47 -1.09 15.51
CA GLY A 62 -2.86 -1.48 15.68
C GLY A 62 -3.57 -1.95 14.40
N MET A 63 -2.82 -2.34 13.38
CA MET A 63 -3.40 -2.98 12.20
C MET A 63 -3.62 -4.48 12.44
N LYS A 64 -4.59 -5.06 11.73
CA LYS A 64 -4.66 -6.51 11.52
C LYS A 64 -3.68 -6.86 10.42
N VAL A 65 -2.92 -7.95 10.58
CA VAL A 65 -1.92 -8.35 9.59
C VAL A 65 -2.20 -9.77 9.12
N ILE A 66 -2.26 -9.95 7.81
CA ILE A 66 -2.30 -11.25 7.16
C ILE A 66 -1.14 -11.35 6.17
N GLY A 67 -0.34 -12.40 6.25
CA GLY A 67 0.84 -12.58 5.43
C GLY A 67 0.82 -13.90 4.66
N TYR A 68 1.36 -13.88 3.46
CA TYR A 68 1.57 -15.03 2.60
C TYR A 68 3.04 -15.12 2.20
N ASP A 69 3.64 -16.27 2.42
CA ASP A 69 4.98 -16.61 1.94
C ASP A 69 5.10 -18.15 1.81
N PRO A 70 5.15 -18.69 0.58
CA PRO A 70 5.22 -20.13 0.38
C PRO A 70 6.59 -20.73 0.79
N TYR A 71 7.58 -19.88 1.02
CA TYR A 71 8.94 -20.27 1.42
C TYR A 71 9.30 -19.83 2.83
N LEU A 72 8.30 -19.50 3.64
CA LEU A 72 8.52 -19.02 5.01
C LEU A 72 9.30 -20.04 5.82
N SER A 73 10.52 -19.68 6.22
CA SER A 73 11.33 -20.52 7.09
C SER A 73 10.80 -20.52 8.53
N VAL A 74 11.04 -21.63 9.26
CA VAL A 74 10.71 -21.71 10.69
C VAL A 74 11.34 -20.56 11.47
N ASN A 75 12.61 -20.22 11.17
CA ASN A 75 13.29 -19.12 11.83
C ASN A 75 12.61 -17.78 11.56
N ALA A 76 12.18 -17.50 10.32
CA ALA A 76 11.45 -16.27 10.00
C ALA A 76 10.09 -16.23 10.72
N ALA A 77 9.37 -17.35 10.76
CA ALA A 77 8.08 -17.45 11.45
C ALA A 77 8.19 -17.17 12.96
N LEU A 78 9.26 -17.65 13.61
CA LEU A 78 9.50 -17.41 15.04
C LEU A 78 9.79 -15.94 15.38
N HIS A 79 10.12 -15.11 14.41
CA HIS A 79 10.35 -13.67 14.59
C HIS A 79 9.11 -12.82 14.28
N LEU A 80 8.01 -13.44 13.82
CA LEU A 80 6.75 -12.73 13.63
C LEU A 80 6.01 -12.54 14.94
N ASP A 81 5.34 -11.41 15.06
CA ASP A 81 4.40 -11.17 16.16
C ASP A 81 3.29 -12.24 16.11
N PRO A 82 2.89 -12.84 17.24
CA PRO A 82 1.84 -13.85 17.30
C PRO A 82 0.48 -13.38 16.75
N ALA A 83 0.25 -12.07 16.66
CA ALA A 83 -0.97 -11.51 16.05
C ALA A 83 -0.95 -11.51 14.52
N VAL A 84 0.18 -11.84 13.88
CA VAL A 84 0.26 -11.99 12.42
C VAL A 84 -0.42 -13.29 12.01
N THR A 85 -1.48 -13.20 11.22
CA THR A 85 -2.12 -14.37 10.61
C THR A 85 -1.33 -14.79 9.37
N ILE A 86 -0.92 -16.05 9.29
CA ILE A 86 -0.25 -16.61 8.11
C ILE A 86 -1.27 -17.40 7.30
N THR A 87 -1.37 -17.13 6.00
CA THR A 87 -2.18 -17.91 5.06
C THR A 87 -1.31 -18.68 4.07
N THR A 88 -1.83 -19.78 3.58
CA THR A 88 -1.23 -20.59 2.48
C THR A 88 -1.85 -20.27 1.12
N ASP A 89 -2.92 -19.45 1.07
CA ASP A 89 -3.55 -19.00 -0.16
C ASP A 89 -3.37 -17.48 -0.32
N VAL A 90 -2.63 -17.07 -1.36
CA VAL A 90 -2.42 -15.65 -1.66
C VAL A 90 -3.72 -14.90 -1.93
N ASN A 91 -4.77 -15.57 -2.38
CA ASN A 91 -6.07 -14.95 -2.62
C ASN A 91 -6.71 -14.40 -1.33
N ASP A 92 -6.38 -14.96 -0.17
CA ASP A 92 -6.84 -14.41 1.11
C ASP A 92 -6.28 -13.01 1.34
N ILE A 93 -5.01 -12.75 0.90
CA ILE A 93 -4.41 -11.42 0.95
C ILE A 93 -5.25 -10.44 0.13
N TYR A 94 -5.56 -10.80 -1.12
CA TYR A 94 -6.32 -9.91 -2.01
C TYR A 94 -7.71 -9.59 -1.45
N LYS A 95 -8.44 -10.60 -0.98
CA LYS A 95 -9.82 -10.46 -0.50
C LYS A 95 -9.92 -9.71 0.85
N ALA A 96 -8.96 -9.94 1.75
CA ALA A 96 -9.07 -9.46 3.13
C ALA A 96 -8.52 -8.05 3.36
N SER A 97 -7.60 -7.56 2.50
CA SER A 97 -6.74 -6.44 2.81
C SER A 97 -7.33 -5.08 2.44
N ASP A 98 -7.10 -4.08 3.30
CA ASP A 98 -7.31 -2.65 3.01
C ASP A 98 -6.04 -2.02 2.43
N TYR A 99 -4.88 -2.60 2.77
CA TYR A 99 -3.55 -2.26 2.27
C TYR A 99 -2.83 -3.55 1.88
N ILE A 100 -2.10 -3.55 0.77
CA ILE A 100 -1.26 -4.68 0.35
C ILE A 100 0.16 -4.18 0.11
N SER A 101 1.13 -4.84 0.72
CA SER A 101 2.55 -4.55 0.55
C SER A 101 3.29 -5.80 0.06
N ILE A 102 4.14 -5.62 -0.99
CA ILE A 102 4.82 -6.73 -1.65
C ILE A 102 6.30 -6.69 -1.30
N HIS A 103 6.84 -7.86 -0.91
CA HIS A 103 8.23 -8.03 -0.46
C HIS A 103 8.86 -9.32 -1.00
N VAL A 104 8.46 -9.74 -2.19
CA VAL A 104 9.06 -10.90 -2.88
C VAL A 104 10.12 -10.45 -3.90
N PRO A 105 11.13 -11.26 -4.20
CA PRO A 105 12.05 -10.99 -5.30
C PRO A 105 11.32 -11.11 -6.64
N TYR A 106 11.85 -10.43 -7.65
CA TYR A 106 11.42 -10.65 -9.02
C TYR A 106 11.96 -11.99 -9.53
N THR A 107 11.06 -12.80 -10.06
CA THR A 107 11.32 -14.04 -10.81
C THR A 107 10.28 -14.13 -11.93
N PRO A 108 10.44 -15.01 -12.93
CA PRO A 108 9.38 -15.24 -13.93
C PRO A 108 8.02 -15.59 -13.29
N ASP A 109 8.00 -16.31 -12.17
CA ASP A 109 6.77 -16.73 -11.48
C ASP A 109 6.14 -15.60 -10.65
N THR A 110 6.92 -14.60 -10.22
CA THR A 110 6.43 -13.45 -9.45
C THR A 110 6.17 -12.22 -10.32
N LYS A 111 6.46 -12.30 -11.63
CA LYS A 111 6.09 -11.22 -12.55
C LYS A 111 4.57 -11.01 -12.52
N ASN A 112 4.15 -9.76 -12.46
CA ASN A 112 2.75 -9.40 -12.41
C ASN A 112 1.97 -10.14 -11.30
N THR A 113 2.58 -10.33 -10.13
CA THR A 113 1.89 -10.86 -8.92
C THR A 113 0.59 -10.10 -8.65
N ILE A 114 0.53 -8.82 -9.02
CA ILE A 114 -0.71 -8.05 -9.07
C ILE A 114 -0.98 -7.62 -10.50
N ASP A 115 -2.05 -8.14 -11.07
CA ASP A 115 -2.61 -7.79 -12.37
C ASP A 115 -4.13 -7.57 -12.23
N ALA A 116 -4.82 -7.37 -13.33
CA ALA A 116 -6.25 -7.09 -13.37
C ALA A 116 -7.11 -8.13 -12.64
N GLU A 117 -6.78 -9.42 -12.75
CA GLU A 117 -7.49 -10.49 -12.04
C GLU A 117 -7.37 -10.36 -10.52
N GLN A 118 -6.14 -10.12 -10.02
CA GLN A 118 -5.89 -9.96 -8.59
C GLN A 118 -6.58 -8.69 -8.07
N ILE A 119 -6.51 -7.60 -8.82
CA ILE A 119 -7.18 -6.35 -8.47
C ILE A 119 -8.70 -6.53 -8.38
N ALA A 120 -9.31 -7.31 -9.28
CA ALA A 120 -10.75 -7.58 -9.26
C ALA A 120 -11.20 -8.27 -7.95
N MET A 121 -10.34 -9.11 -7.35
CA MET A 121 -10.61 -9.79 -6.07
C MET A 121 -10.45 -8.88 -4.84
N MET A 122 -9.76 -7.75 -4.97
CA MET A 122 -9.47 -6.85 -3.86
C MET A 122 -10.72 -6.08 -3.40
N LYS A 123 -10.62 -5.50 -2.21
CA LYS A 123 -11.65 -4.55 -1.73
C LYS A 123 -11.62 -3.27 -2.55
N ASP A 124 -12.77 -2.64 -2.71
CA ASP A 124 -12.84 -1.29 -3.27
C ASP A 124 -12.11 -0.29 -2.37
N GLY A 125 -11.32 0.57 -2.98
CA GLY A 125 -10.51 1.52 -2.27
C GLY A 125 -9.24 0.94 -1.62
N VAL A 126 -8.79 -0.26 -2.04
CA VAL A 126 -7.52 -0.85 -1.58
C VAL A 126 -6.34 0.08 -1.90
N ARG A 127 -5.30 0.01 -1.09
CA ARG A 127 -4.05 0.73 -1.29
C ARG A 127 -2.91 -0.24 -1.52
N LEU A 128 -2.18 -0.04 -2.60
CA LEU A 128 -1.07 -0.89 -3.00
C LEU A 128 0.26 -0.20 -2.68
N ILE A 129 1.21 -0.97 -2.15
CA ILE A 129 2.55 -0.51 -1.79
C ILE A 129 3.55 -1.49 -2.40
N ASN A 130 4.37 -1.00 -3.33
CA ASN A 130 5.42 -1.77 -3.97
C ASN A 130 6.75 -1.01 -3.91
N LEU A 131 7.57 -1.36 -2.95
CA LEU A 131 8.94 -0.88 -2.78
C LEU A 131 9.94 -2.03 -2.97
N ALA A 132 9.55 -3.07 -3.71
CA ALA A 132 10.37 -4.25 -3.96
C ALA A 132 10.94 -4.29 -5.38
N ARG A 133 10.11 -4.43 -6.41
CA ARG A 133 10.50 -4.41 -7.84
C ARG A 133 9.30 -4.01 -8.69
N GLY A 134 9.53 -3.17 -9.71
CA GLY A 134 8.46 -2.66 -10.59
C GLY A 134 7.67 -3.76 -11.29
N GLU A 135 8.36 -4.78 -11.78
CA GLU A 135 7.80 -5.86 -12.58
C GLU A 135 6.85 -6.81 -11.82
N LEU A 136 6.75 -6.66 -10.50
CA LEU A 136 5.82 -7.42 -9.67
C LEU A 136 4.37 -6.97 -9.84
N ILE A 137 4.15 -5.78 -10.38
CA ILE A 137 2.84 -5.18 -10.58
C ILE A 137 2.67 -4.77 -12.04
N ASN A 138 1.52 -5.06 -12.62
CA ASN A 138 1.13 -4.49 -13.90
C ASN A 138 0.64 -3.04 -13.69
N SER A 139 1.53 -2.07 -13.96
CA SER A 139 1.25 -0.64 -13.77
C SER A 139 0.02 -0.17 -14.54
N ALA A 140 -0.17 -0.63 -15.78
CA ALA A 140 -1.32 -0.25 -16.59
C ALA A 140 -2.65 -0.72 -15.96
N ALA A 141 -2.67 -1.94 -15.41
CA ALA A 141 -3.85 -2.45 -14.71
C ALA A 141 -4.16 -1.65 -13.43
N VAL A 142 -3.11 -1.25 -12.69
CA VAL A 142 -3.27 -0.44 -11.46
C VAL A 142 -3.77 0.96 -11.80
N ILE A 143 -3.20 1.65 -12.79
CA ILE A 143 -3.63 2.99 -13.21
C ILE A 143 -5.09 2.97 -13.67
N LYS A 144 -5.47 2.00 -14.50
CA LYS A 144 -6.86 1.79 -14.87
C LYS A 144 -7.76 1.64 -13.63
N ALA A 145 -7.38 0.81 -12.69
CA ALA A 145 -8.15 0.56 -11.46
C ALA A 145 -8.22 1.79 -10.53
N ILE A 146 -7.22 2.67 -10.55
CA ILE A 146 -7.28 3.98 -9.87
C ILE A 146 -8.35 4.85 -10.54
N GLY A 147 -8.37 4.94 -11.86
CA GLY A 147 -9.37 5.70 -12.59
C GLY A 147 -10.81 5.20 -12.37
N GLU A 148 -10.98 3.91 -12.12
CA GLU A 148 -12.25 3.26 -11.80
C GLU A 148 -12.64 3.32 -10.31
N GLY A 149 -11.76 3.85 -9.44
CA GLY A 149 -11.97 3.94 -7.99
C GLY A 149 -11.79 2.61 -7.24
N LYS A 150 -11.37 1.53 -7.91
CA LYS A 150 -11.09 0.22 -7.30
C LYS A 150 -9.85 0.27 -6.42
N VAL A 151 -8.79 0.93 -6.89
CA VAL A 151 -7.55 1.19 -6.16
C VAL A 151 -7.55 2.67 -5.74
N ALA A 152 -7.46 2.94 -4.44
CA ALA A 152 -7.46 4.32 -3.93
C ALA A 152 -6.09 5.00 -4.07
N LYS A 153 -5.00 4.24 -3.93
CA LYS A 153 -3.62 4.76 -4.01
C LYS A 153 -2.65 3.64 -4.37
N TYR A 154 -1.67 3.98 -5.20
CA TYR A 154 -0.50 3.16 -5.46
C TYR A 154 0.75 3.93 -5.02
N VAL A 155 1.60 3.30 -4.22
CA VAL A 155 2.87 3.85 -3.73
C VAL A 155 3.99 2.96 -4.23
N THR A 156 4.90 3.56 -4.96
CA THR A 156 6.08 2.87 -5.52
C THR A 156 7.27 3.81 -5.58
N ASP A 157 8.47 3.26 -5.56
CA ASP A 157 9.74 3.93 -5.88
C ASP A 157 10.29 3.50 -7.26
N PHE A 158 9.50 2.73 -8.01
CA PHE A 158 9.78 2.30 -9.38
C PHE A 158 8.85 3.05 -10.34
N ALA A 159 9.35 4.14 -10.89
CA ALA A 159 8.63 4.91 -11.91
C ALA A 159 8.87 4.28 -13.29
N ASP A 160 7.81 3.81 -13.93
CA ASP A 160 7.78 3.50 -15.36
C ASP A 160 7.02 4.60 -16.13
N ASP A 161 7.06 4.53 -17.47
CA ASP A 161 6.42 5.55 -18.30
C ASP A 161 4.90 5.65 -18.07
N VAL A 162 4.27 4.55 -17.63
CA VAL A 162 2.83 4.51 -17.32
C VAL A 162 2.54 5.29 -16.04
N VAL A 163 3.34 5.06 -14.99
CA VAL A 163 3.18 5.74 -13.69
C VAL A 163 3.56 7.22 -13.78
N LEU A 164 4.61 7.57 -14.56
CA LEU A 164 5.06 8.95 -14.73
C LEU A 164 4.08 9.82 -15.53
N GLY A 165 3.23 9.22 -16.35
CA GLY A 165 2.22 9.92 -17.15
C GLY A 165 0.98 10.35 -16.36
N GLU A 166 0.86 9.93 -15.09
CA GLU A 166 -0.33 10.19 -14.27
C GLU A 166 -0.08 11.30 -13.23
N GLU A 167 -1.00 12.24 -13.15
CA GLU A 167 -1.07 13.22 -12.06
C GLU A 167 -1.56 12.51 -10.77
N ASN A 168 -0.68 12.37 -9.78
CA ASN A 168 -0.97 11.75 -8.49
C ASN A 168 -1.27 12.75 -7.38
#